data_f01fec2a13537e6fb5d9fc2c9add0597
#
_entry.id   f01fec2a13537e6fb5d9fc2c9add0597
#
_cell.length_a   1.000
_cell.length_b   1.000
_cell.length_c   1.000
_cell.angle_alpha   90.00
_cell.angle_beta   90.00
_cell.angle_gamma   90.00
#
_symmetry.space_group_name_H-M   'P 1'
#
loop_
_entity.id
_entity.type
_entity.pdbx_description
1 polymer ?
#
loop_
_entity_poly.entity_id
_entity_poly.type
_entity_poly.pdbx_seq_one_letter_code
_entity_poly.pdbx_strand_id
1 'polypeptide(L)'
;MIDALRRHIYLEEEFLFPPLRAAGLVAPLFVMVREHGRLWRTLESLQLTLSGSTVSPSALHLCHELAVQLQHHNSKEERILYPQADRVLPPSANAQLRAFLDCGQMPEGWVCHGARS
;
A
#
# COMPACT_ATOMS: atom_id res chain seq x y z
N MET A 1 -10.42 -8.69 1.63
CA MET A 1 -9.83 -7.48 2.26
C MET A 1 -8.31 -7.46 2.17
N ILE A 2 -7.63 -8.50 2.63
CA ILE A 2 -6.16 -8.57 2.62
C ILE A 2 -5.61 -8.42 1.20
N ASP A 3 -6.14 -9.16 0.24
CA ASP A 3 -5.70 -9.10 -1.15
C ASP A 3 -5.95 -7.73 -1.77
N ALA A 4 -7.05 -7.08 -1.42
CA ALA A 4 -7.36 -5.75 -1.91
C ALA A 4 -6.36 -4.72 -1.40
N LEU A 5 -5.96 -4.80 -0.12
CA LEU A 5 -4.95 -3.92 0.45
C LEU A 5 -3.58 -4.15 -0.19
N ARG A 6 -3.19 -5.41 -0.39
CA ARG A 6 -1.93 -5.75 -1.05
C ARG A 6 -1.89 -5.22 -2.48
N ARG A 7 -2.99 -5.37 -3.21
CA ARG A 7 -3.11 -4.86 -4.58
C ARG A 7 -3.00 -3.34 -4.61
N HIS A 8 -3.59 -2.66 -3.63
CA HIS A 8 -3.51 -1.21 -3.51
C HIS A 8 -2.05 -0.76 -3.27
N ILE A 9 -1.33 -1.44 -2.38
CA ILE A 9 0.08 -1.16 -2.11
C ILE A 9 0.91 -1.39 -3.37
N TYR A 10 0.67 -2.47 -4.08
CA TYR A 10 1.35 -2.77 -5.34
C TYR A 10 1.13 -1.67 -6.38
N LEU A 11 -0.11 -1.24 -6.55
CA LEU A 11 -0.46 -0.17 -7.49
C LEU A 11 0.31 1.11 -7.18
N GLU A 12 0.39 1.48 -5.92
CA GLU A 12 1.08 2.69 -5.52
C GLU A 12 2.59 2.58 -5.76
N GLU A 13 3.21 1.48 -5.34
CA GLU A 13 4.67 1.34 -5.42
C GLU A 13 5.17 1.14 -6.84
N GLU A 14 4.40 0.51 -7.70
CA GLU A 14 4.85 0.20 -9.06
C GLU A 14 4.37 1.21 -10.11
N PHE A 15 3.25 1.89 -9.88
CA PHE A 15 2.68 2.80 -10.87
C PHE A 15 2.63 4.25 -10.42
N LEU A 16 2.35 4.53 -9.16
CA LEU A 16 2.20 5.90 -8.66
C LEU A 16 3.52 6.50 -8.19
N PHE A 17 4.27 5.77 -7.37
CA PHE A 17 5.48 6.31 -6.73
C PHE A 17 6.63 6.58 -7.70
N PRO A 18 6.91 5.74 -8.71
CA PRO A 18 8.03 6.03 -9.61
C PRO A 18 7.93 7.39 -10.33
N PRO A 19 6.78 7.77 -10.94
CA PRO A 19 6.71 9.10 -11.54
C PRO A 19 6.75 10.24 -10.52
N LEU A 20 6.25 10.04 -9.31
CA LEU A 20 6.35 11.05 -8.25
C LEU A 20 7.80 11.22 -7.79
N ARG A 21 8.54 10.13 -7.67
CA ARG A 21 9.97 10.17 -7.33
C ARG A 21 10.75 10.88 -8.41
N ALA A 22 10.46 10.62 -9.67
CA ALA A 22 11.06 11.29 -10.80
C ALA A 22 10.77 12.79 -10.80
N ALA A 23 9.64 13.21 -10.25
CA ALA A 23 9.26 14.61 -10.09
C ALA A 23 9.87 15.28 -8.85
N GLY A 24 10.66 14.55 -8.06
CA GLY A 24 11.40 15.10 -6.92
C GLY A 24 10.79 14.83 -5.55
N LEU A 25 9.69 14.10 -5.46
CA LEU A 25 9.08 13.74 -4.17
C LEU A 25 9.86 12.58 -3.56
N VAL A 26 10.86 12.86 -2.74
CA VAL A 26 11.71 11.83 -2.15
C VAL A 26 11.28 11.49 -0.72
N ALA A 27 11.28 12.50 0.17
CA ALA A 27 11.01 12.28 1.59
C ALA A 27 9.60 11.74 1.86
N PRO A 28 8.52 12.28 1.27
CA PRO A 28 7.18 11.72 1.50
C PRO A 28 7.06 10.27 1.01
N LEU A 29 7.68 9.93 -0.11
CA LEU A 29 7.62 8.56 -0.63
C LEU A 29 8.39 7.58 0.23
N PHE A 30 9.52 8.01 0.80
CA PHE A 30 10.28 7.19 1.74
C PHE A 30 9.41 6.78 2.93
N VAL A 31 8.65 7.73 3.49
CA VAL A 31 7.73 7.47 4.60
C VAL A 31 6.63 6.50 4.17
N MET A 32 6.05 6.69 2.98
CA MET A 32 4.99 5.82 2.47
C MET A 32 5.48 4.38 2.30
N VAL A 33 6.65 4.18 1.72
CA VAL A 33 7.22 2.85 1.52
C VAL A 33 7.48 2.16 2.87
N ARG A 34 7.97 2.89 3.85
CA ARG A 34 8.20 2.36 5.19
C ARG A 34 6.89 1.95 5.86
N GLU A 35 5.85 2.77 5.72
CA GLU A 35 4.54 2.46 6.28
C GLU A 35 3.89 1.28 5.57
N HIS A 36 4.06 1.15 4.26
CA HIS A 36 3.64 -0.03 3.51
C HIS A 36 4.27 -1.30 4.07
N GLY A 37 5.55 -1.24 4.41
CA GLY A 37 6.24 -2.38 5.02
C GLY A 37 5.61 -2.82 6.34
N ARG A 38 5.23 -1.87 7.19
CA ARG A 38 4.55 -2.17 8.45
C ARG A 38 3.17 -2.78 8.21
N LEU A 39 2.40 -2.18 7.31
CA LEU A 39 1.09 -2.70 6.92
C LEU A 39 1.20 -4.12 6.39
N TRP A 40 2.16 -4.36 5.51
CA TRP A 40 2.38 -5.67 4.91
C TRP A 40 2.67 -6.74 5.95
N ARG A 41 3.54 -6.45 6.92
CA ARG A 41 3.86 -7.37 8.00
C ARG A 41 2.65 -7.65 8.89
N THR A 42 1.85 -6.63 9.18
CA THR A 42 0.61 -6.80 9.93
C THR A 42 -0.37 -7.70 9.16
N LEU A 43 -0.48 -7.51 7.84
CA LEU A 43 -1.32 -8.35 6.99
C LEU A 43 -0.84 -9.80 6.96
N GLU A 44 0.47 -10.04 6.88
CA GLU A 44 1.04 -11.38 6.93
C GLU A 44 0.72 -12.07 8.27
N SER A 45 0.92 -11.36 9.38
CA SER A 45 0.61 -11.89 10.71
C SER A 45 -0.87 -12.20 10.85
N LEU A 46 -1.73 -11.32 10.36
CA LEU A 46 -3.17 -11.52 10.39
C LEU A 46 -3.59 -12.72 9.55
N GLN A 47 -3.02 -12.88 8.37
CA GLN A 47 -3.31 -14.00 7.48
C GLN A 47 -2.96 -15.35 8.14
N LEU A 48 -1.80 -15.42 8.80
CA LEU A 48 -1.40 -16.62 9.53
C LEU A 48 -2.36 -16.93 10.67
N THR A 49 -2.81 -15.90 11.40
CA THR A 49 -3.73 -16.08 12.52
C THR A 49 -5.11 -16.50 12.05
N LEU A 50 -5.57 -16.00 10.90
CA LEU A 50 -6.89 -16.33 10.35
C LEU A 50 -6.91 -17.68 9.64
N SER A 51 -5.76 -18.30 9.39
CA SER A 51 -5.73 -19.65 8.81
C SER A 51 -6.20 -20.73 9.77
N GLY A 52 -6.38 -20.40 11.06
CA GLY A 52 -6.99 -21.28 12.03
C GLY A 52 -8.53 -21.28 11.94
N SER A 53 -9.16 -22.24 12.60
CA SER A 53 -10.62 -22.44 12.54
C SER A 53 -11.42 -21.51 13.46
N THR A 54 -10.75 -20.77 14.36
CA THR A 54 -11.40 -19.87 15.31
C THR A 54 -10.72 -18.50 15.32
N VAL A 55 -11.53 -17.45 15.52
CA VAL A 55 -10.99 -16.08 15.70
C VAL A 55 -10.38 -15.98 17.09
N SER A 56 -9.08 -15.73 17.16
CA SER A 56 -8.33 -15.59 18.41
C SER A 56 -8.29 -14.13 18.87
N PRO A 57 -8.01 -13.89 20.18
CA PRO A 57 -7.73 -12.53 20.64
C PRO A 57 -6.58 -11.87 19.89
N SER A 58 -5.58 -12.64 19.45
CA SER A 58 -4.47 -12.13 18.65
C SER A 58 -4.94 -11.59 17.31
N ALA A 59 -5.90 -12.26 16.65
CA ALA A 59 -6.47 -11.79 15.38
C ALA A 59 -7.20 -10.46 15.58
N LEU A 60 -7.96 -10.33 16.64
CA LEU A 60 -8.67 -9.09 16.95
C LEU A 60 -7.70 -7.94 17.23
N HIS A 61 -6.62 -8.20 17.94
CA HIS A 61 -5.58 -7.21 18.22
C HIS A 61 -4.92 -6.75 16.91
N LEU A 62 -4.59 -7.68 16.03
CA LEU A 62 -3.99 -7.36 14.73
C LEU A 62 -4.93 -6.56 13.84
N CYS A 63 -6.22 -6.86 13.85
CA CYS A 63 -7.21 -6.07 13.13
C CYS A 63 -7.27 -4.64 13.64
N HIS A 64 -7.22 -4.44 14.95
CA HIS A 64 -7.22 -3.12 15.55
C HIS A 64 -5.94 -2.36 15.17
N GLU A 65 -4.79 -3.01 15.28
CA GLU A 65 -3.51 -2.42 14.88
C GLU A 65 -3.51 -2.02 13.41
N LEU A 66 -4.02 -2.89 12.55
CA LEU A 66 -4.14 -2.60 11.12
C LEU A 66 -5.00 -1.37 10.87
N ALA A 67 -6.14 -1.25 11.56
CA ALA A 67 -7.03 -0.11 11.42
C ALA A 67 -6.34 1.20 11.79
N VAL A 68 -5.58 1.21 12.89
CA VAL A 68 -4.82 2.38 13.33
C VAL A 68 -3.74 2.74 12.31
N GLN A 69 -2.98 1.77 11.84
CA GLN A 69 -1.94 1.98 10.83
C GLN A 69 -2.52 2.55 9.55
N LEU A 70 -3.64 2.00 9.08
CA LEU A 70 -4.32 2.47 7.87
C LEU A 70 -4.81 3.91 8.02
N GLN A 71 -5.38 4.25 9.16
CA GLN A 71 -5.89 5.59 9.40
C GLN A 71 -4.77 6.63 9.30
N HIS A 72 -3.63 6.37 9.93
CA HIS A 72 -2.47 7.26 9.87
C HIS A 72 -1.91 7.37 8.45
N HIS A 73 -1.76 6.23 7.79
CA HIS A 73 -1.22 6.17 6.43
C HIS A 73 -2.12 6.89 5.43
N ASN A 74 -3.42 6.58 5.44
CA ASN A 74 -4.40 7.18 4.52
C ASN A 74 -4.50 8.68 4.72
N SER A 75 -4.43 9.16 5.97
CA SER A 75 -4.48 10.58 6.26
C SER A 75 -3.30 11.33 5.60
N LYS A 76 -2.10 10.76 5.62
CA LYS A 76 -0.94 11.36 4.96
C LYS A 76 -1.08 11.34 3.44
N GLU A 77 -1.59 10.26 2.87
CA GLU A 77 -1.84 10.18 1.43
C GLU A 77 -2.82 11.24 0.97
N GLU A 78 -3.94 11.36 1.66
CA GLU A 78 -5.01 12.31 1.31
C GLU A 78 -4.56 13.76 1.46
N ARG A 79 -3.78 14.08 2.49
CA ARG A 79 -3.38 15.45 2.78
C ARG A 79 -2.15 15.90 2.02
N ILE A 80 -1.21 14.99 1.78
CA ILE A 80 0.10 15.37 1.25
C ILE A 80 0.35 14.76 -0.13
N LEU A 81 0.21 13.44 -0.25
CA LEU A 81 0.66 12.73 -1.45
C LEU A 81 -0.26 12.95 -2.65
N TYR A 82 -1.56 12.69 -2.49
CA TYR A 82 -2.50 12.76 -3.61
C TYR A 82 -2.64 14.16 -4.19
N PRO A 83 -2.69 15.25 -3.38
CA PRO A 83 -2.69 16.59 -3.97
C PRO A 83 -1.45 16.91 -4.80
N GLN A 84 -0.29 16.41 -4.40
CA GLN A 84 0.93 16.58 -5.18
C GLN A 84 0.92 15.70 -6.43
N ALA A 85 0.40 14.49 -6.32
CA ALA A 85 0.25 13.60 -7.47
C ALA A 85 -0.63 14.22 -8.56
N ASP A 86 -1.74 14.82 -8.18
CA ASP A 86 -2.64 15.49 -9.13
C ASP A 86 -1.94 16.59 -9.93
N ARG A 87 -0.94 17.24 -9.34
CA ARG A 87 -0.23 18.33 -9.99
C ARG A 87 0.91 17.87 -10.90
N VAL A 88 1.55 16.73 -10.60
CA VAL A 88 2.82 16.37 -11.25
C VAL A 88 2.75 15.10 -12.08
N LEU A 89 1.69 14.27 -11.97
CA LEU A 89 1.60 13.03 -12.72
C LEU A 89 1.41 13.29 -14.21
N PRO A 90 2.29 12.73 -15.06
CA PRO A 90 2.09 12.86 -16.52
C PRO A 90 0.90 12.01 -16.99
N PRO A 91 0.27 12.36 -18.12
CA PRO A 91 -0.87 11.60 -18.65
C PRO A 91 -0.59 10.12 -18.88
N SER A 92 0.65 9.76 -19.26
CA SER A 92 1.03 8.36 -19.46
C SER A 92 0.97 7.56 -18.16
N ALA A 93 1.38 8.16 -17.03
CA ALA A 93 1.29 7.51 -15.72
C ALA A 93 -0.16 7.31 -15.30
N ASN A 94 -1.02 8.29 -15.53
CA ASN A 94 -2.46 8.16 -15.27
C ASN A 94 -3.09 7.04 -16.09
N ALA A 95 -2.70 6.92 -17.38
CA ALA A 95 -3.20 5.87 -18.24
C ALA A 95 -2.81 4.48 -17.73
N GLN A 96 -1.57 4.32 -17.27
CA GLN A 96 -1.10 3.05 -16.70
C GLN A 96 -1.85 2.69 -15.42
N LEU A 97 -2.09 3.66 -14.55
CA LEU A 97 -2.87 3.46 -13.32
C LEU A 97 -4.29 2.98 -13.64
N ARG A 98 -4.95 3.64 -14.59
CA ARG A 98 -6.31 3.27 -15.00
C ARG A 98 -6.35 1.88 -15.60
N ALA A 99 -5.40 1.55 -16.46
CA ALA A 99 -5.32 0.22 -17.07
C ALA A 99 -5.17 -0.87 -16.01
N PHE A 100 -4.33 -0.65 -15.01
CA PHE A 100 -4.18 -1.60 -13.90
C PHE A 100 -5.47 -1.71 -13.08
N LEU A 101 -6.12 -0.59 -12.76
CA LEU A 101 -7.37 -0.59 -12.00
C LEU A 101 -8.47 -1.40 -12.71
N ASP A 102 -8.52 -1.29 -14.04
CA ASP A 102 -9.57 -1.95 -14.83
C ASP A 102 -9.36 -3.47 -14.93
N CYS A 103 -8.14 -3.93 -15.19
CA CYS A 103 -7.91 -5.34 -15.48
C CYS A 103 -6.53 -5.87 -15.05
N GLY A 104 -5.72 -5.07 -14.39
CA GLY A 104 -4.40 -5.48 -13.98
C GLY A 104 -4.39 -6.45 -12.82
N GLN A 105 -3.38 -7.29 -12.77
CA GLN A 105 -3.18 -8.25 -11.67
C GLN A 105 -1.81 -8.06 -11.07
N MET A 106 -1.75 -8.16 -9.73
CA MET A 106 -0.49 -8.15 -9.00
C MET A 106 0.27 -9.45 -9.28
N PRO A 107 1.59 -9.39 -9.58
CA PRO A 107 2.37 -10.60 -9.77
C PRO A 107 2.33 -11.49 -8.52
N GLU A 108 2.23 -12.80 -8.75
CA GLU A 108 2.26 -13.76 -7.66
C GLU A 108 3.58 -13.66 -6.91
N GLY A 109 3.53 -13.67 -5.59
CA GLY A 109 4.72 -13.60 -4.75
C GLY A 109 5.34 -12.23 -4.60
N TRP A 110 4.73 -11.19 -5.19
CA TRP A 110 5.23 -9.82 -5.01
C TRP A 110 5.13 -9.39 -3.55
N VAL A 111 6.18 -8.73 -3.07
CA VAL A 111 6.25 -8.21 -1.70
C VAL A 111 6.60 -6.73 -1.79
N CYS A 112 5.96 -5.88 -0.97
CA CYS A 112 6.22 -4.45 -0.98
C CYS A 112 7.67 -4.16 -0.58
N HIS A 113 8.21 -3.04 -1.06
CA HIS A 113 9.62 -2.70 -0.91
C HIS A 113 10.04 -2.61 0.56
N GLY A 114 9.20 -2.04 1.41
CA GLY A 114 9.49 -1.88 2.84
C GLY A 114 9.47 -3.18 3.65
N ALA A 115 8.93 -4.27 3.10
CA ALA A 115 8.88 -5.58 3.76
C ALA A 115 9.90 -6.57 3.19
N ARG A 116 10.65 -6.21 2.16
CA ARG A 116 11.70 -7.06 1.59
C ARG A 116 12.89 -7.16 2.53
N SER A 117 13.41 -8.36 2.68
CA SER A 117 14.59 -8.62 3.51
C SER A 117 15.87 -8.52 2.70
#